data_733920b43e6dbd91a4f5b84ab78fd9bf
#
_entry.id   733920b43e6dbd91a4f5b84ab78fd9bf
#
_cell.length_a   1.000
_cell.length_b   1.000
_cell.length_c   1.000
_cell.angle_alpha   90.00
_cell.angle_beta   90.00
_cell.angle_gamma   90.00
#
_symmetry.space_group_name_H-M   'P 1'
#
loop_
_entity.id
_entity.type
_entity.pdbx_description
1 polymer ?
#
loop_
_entity_poly.entity_id
_entity_poly.type
_entity_poly.pdbx_seq_one_letter_code
_entity_poly.pdbx_strand_id
1 'polypeptide(L)'
;ARTLTTAGSAVTFSNIVNGAQDLTVDTNGTDNNSSLATVQFGGTIGNSTAVGAVLITGNLDLNAAVTSATSLEVTGTSNLGADVTTSGTQTYTGSSTISANITLTTSDNDVTFSSTTNAGSAGDTLDIDTGTGDLTFTGAVGGSTALGNITIDTAGLTAAAIKLQGTLDITNSAASSITGVISNGASAASLTKAGSGTLTLSGTNTYTGATTVNNGTLTVSGSGKLGNGNYSGTLTVASGKTFNYSSSSAQTFSDWGAGTG
;
A
#
# COMPACT_ATOMS: atom_id res chain seq x y z
N ALA A 1 -18.44 18.14 14.44
CA ALA A 1 -17.37 18.39 13.46
C ALA A 1 -16.70 19.75 13.74
N ARG A 2 -15.41 19.82 13.44
CA ARG A 2 -14.60 21.05 13.49
C ARG A 2 -14.03 21.30 12.12
N THR A 3 -14.28 22.47 11.55
CA THR A 3 -13.78 22.83 10.21
C THR A 3 -12.84 24.02 10.32
N LEU A 4 -11.67 23.90 9.69
CA LEU A 4 -10.72 24.97 9.47
C LEU A 4 -10.55 25.16 7.97
N THR A 5 -10.90 26.33 7.46
CA THR A 5 -10.77 26.68 6.04
C THR A 5 -9.74 27.80 5.88
N THR A 6 -8.82 27.65 4.95
CA THR A 6 -7.84 28.68 4.57
C THR A 6 -7.87 28.91 3.06
N ALA A 7 -7.60 30.13 2.62
CA ALA A 7 -7.52 30.47 1.19
C ALA A 7 -6.10 30.18 0.65
N GLY A 8 -5.77 28.89 0.45
CA GLY A 8 -4.49 28.48 -0.10
C GLY A 8 -3.30 28.64 0.86
N SER A 9 -3.54 28.82 2.15
CA SER A 9 -2.46 28.93 3.16
C SER A 9 -2.25 27.62 3.89
N ALA A 10 -0.99 27.28 4.15
CA ALA A 10 -0.62 26.09 4.93
C ALA A 10 -1.14 26.15 6.37
N VAL A 11 -1.42 24.99 6.94
CA VAL A 11 -1.87 24.80 8.32
C VAL A 11 -0.90 23.87 9.03
N THR A 12 -0.43 24.25 10.21
CA THR A 12 0.46 23.40 11.03
C THR A 12 -0.16 23.13 12.39
N PHE A 13 -0.32 21.87 12.72
CA PHE A 13 -0.64 21.39 14.05
C PHE A 13 0.65 20.90 14.73
N SER A 14 1.27 21.75 15.55
CA SER A 14 2.55 21.44 16.21
C SER A 14 2.41 20.54 17.44
N ASN A 15 1.19 20.43 17.99
CA ASN A 15 0.88 19.67 19.18
C ASN A 15 -0.18 18.60 18.91
N ILE A 16 -0.46 17.78 19.93
CA ILE A 16 -1.45 16.70 19.89
C ILE A 16 -2.84 17.23 19.51
N VAL A 17 -3.50 16.53 18.59
CA VAL A 17 -4.90 16.75 18.22
C VAL A 17 -5.74 15.62 18.81
N ASN A 18 -6.61 15.96 19.77
CA ASN A 18 -7.52 15.02 20.42
C ASN A 18 -8.95 15.53 20.40
N GLY A 19 -9.91 14.64 20.56
CA GLY A 19 -11.33 14.96 20.73
C GLY A 19 -12.25 14.15 19.83
N ALA A 20 -13.38 13.71 20.35
CA ALA A 20 -14.34 12.84 19.68
C ALA A 20 -15.12 13.48 18.52
N GLN A 21 -14.61 14.54 17.93
CA GLN A 21 -15.25 15.28 16.85
C GLN A 21 -14.51 15.06 15.54
N ASP A 22 -15.25 15.13 14.42
CA ASP A 22 -14.63 15.16 13.11
C ASP A 22 -13.77 16.42 12.95
N LEU A 23 -12.67 16.27 12.23
CA LEU A 23 -11.76 17.35 11.86
C LEU A 23 -11.72 17.46 10.34
N THR A 24 -12.19 18.59 9.82
CA THR A 24 -12.01 18.97 8.42
C THR A 24 -11.01 20.10 8.32
N VAL A 25 -9.98 19.93 7.51
CA VAL A 25 -9.04 21.00 7.16
C VAL A 25 -9.09 21.20 5.66
N ASP A 26 -9.57 22.36 5.23
CA ASP A 26 -9.68 22.72 3.83
C ASP A 26 -8.71 23.87 3.52
N THR A 27 -7.66 23.54 2.80
CA THR A 27 -6.64 24.53 2.37
C THR A 27 -6.86 25.02 0.94
N ASN A 28 -7.91 24.54 0.25
CA ASN A 28 -8.25 25.00 -1.10
C ASN A 28 -9.05 26.33 -1.07
N GLY A 29 -9.81 26.56 0.01
CA GLY A 29 -10.62 27.78 0.18
C GLY A 29 -11.69 28.00 -0.87
N THR A 30 -12.32 29.17 -0.84
CA THR A 30 -13.37 29.55 -1.80
C THR A 30 -12.84 30.20 -3.09
N ASP A 31 -11.53 30.36 -3.21
CA ASP A 31 -10.92 31.25 -4.22
C ASP A 31 -10.55 30.53 -5.53
N ASN A 32 -10.96 29.25 -5.71
CA ASN A 32 -10.63 28.42 -6.87
C ASN A 32 -9.14 28.47 -7.26
N ASN A 33 -8.25 28.81 -6.32
CA ASN A 33 -6.82 28.74 -6.52
C ASN A 33 -6.42 27.27 -6.46
N SER A 34 -6.10 26.67 -7.59
CA SER A 34 -5.78 25.25 -7.76
C SER A 34 -4.50 24.77 -7.05
N SER A 35 -3.90 25.58 -6.18
CA SER A 35 -2.73 25.26 -5.39
C SER A 35 -3.17 24.75 -4.01
N LEU A 36 -3.24 23.43 -3.85
CA LEU A 36 -3.50 22.80 -2.56
C LEU A 36 -2.32 23.10 -1.63
N ALA A 37 -2.56 23.84 -0.54
CA ALA A 37 -1.55 24.06 0.48
C ALA A 37 -1.40 22.83 1.40
N THR A 38 -0.33 22.79 2.16
CA THR A 38 0.01 21.65 3.02
C THR A 38 -0.61 21.78 4.40
N VAL A 39 -1.23 20.71 4.87
CA VAL A 39 -1.63 20.49 6.27
C VAL A 39 -0.56 19.62 6.92
N GLN A 40 0.17 20.17 7.88
CA GLN A 40 1.23 19.47 8.58
C GLN A 40 0.77 19.07 9.99
N PHE A 41 1.00 17.82 10.34
CA PHE A 41 0.83 17.31 11.69
C PHE A 41 2.20 16.95 12.28
N GLY A 42 2.71 17.80 13.17
CA GLY A 42 3.92 17.56 13.96
C GLY A 42 3.63 16.91 15.32
N GLY A 43 2.37 16.87 15.75
CA GLY A 43 1.91 16.17 16.95
C GLY A 43 0.93 15.05 16.60
N THR A 44 0.83 14.03 17.47
CA THR A 44 -0.03 12.86 17.27
C THR A 44 -1.52 13.24 17.18
N ILE A 45 -2.28 12.46 16.42
CA ILE A 45 -3.73 12.60 16.30
C ILE A 45 -4.40 11.43 17.03
N GLY A 46 -5.34 11.73 17.95
CA GLY A 46 -6.11 10.72 18.66
C GLY A 46 -5.36 9.96 19.75
N ASN A 47 -4.29 10.54 20.32
CA ASN A 47 -3.43 9.85 21.29
C ASN A 47 -4.14 9.45 22.60
N SER A 48 -5.00 10.31 23.14
CA SER A 48 -5.75 10.03 24.40
C SER A 48 -7.26 9.95 24.20
N THR A 49 -7.76 10.58 23.18
CA THR A 49 -9.17 10.53 22.78
C THR A 49 -9.21 10.46 21.27
N ALA A 50 -9.82 9.39 20.75
CA ALA A 50 -9.97 9.19 19.32
C ALA A 50 -10.59 10.42 18.66
N VAL A 51 -10.10 10.79 17.50
CA VAL A 51 -10.70 11.81 16.64
C VAL A 51 -11.76 11.14 15.78
N GLY A 52 -12.83 11.84 15.42
CA GLY A 52 -13.80 11.38 14.44
C GLY A 52 -13.18 11.23 13.05
N ALA A 53 -13.95 11.43 12.01
CA ALA A 53 -13.41 11.44 10.64
C ALA A 53 -12.44 12.62 10.46
N VAL A 54 -11.28 12.36 9.85
CA VAL A 54 -10.29 13.38 9.46
C VAL A 54 -10.33 13.53 7.96
N LEU A 55 -10.76 14.71 7.49
CA LEU A 55 -10.78 15.07 6.07
C LEU A 55 -9.81 16.22 5.81
N ILE A 56 -8.86 15.98 4.92
CA ILE A 56 -7.88 16.96 4.44
C ILE A 56 -8.19 17.29 2.98
N THR A 57 -8.77 18.44 2.72
CA THR A 57 -8.89 19.00 1.36
C THR A 57 -7.64 19.85 1.12
N GLY A 58 -6.56 19.19 0.72
CA GLY A 58 -5.22 19.77 0.61
C GLY A 58 -4.15 18.68 0.57
N ASN A 59 -2.88 19.09 0.61
CA ASN A 59 -1.77 18.17 0.76
C ASN A 59 -1.56 17.84 2.25
N LEU A 60 -1.19 16.61 2.55
CA LEU A 60 -0.87 16.15 3.90
C LEU A 60 0.65 16.00 4.07
N ASP A 61 1.19 16.49 5.19
CA ASP A 61 2.52 16.19 5.70
C ASP A 61 2.39 15.63 7.13
N LEU A 62 2.45 14.31 7.24
CA LEU A 62 2.25 13.57 8.49
C LEU A 62 3.61 13.20 9.09
N ASN A 63 4.03 13.94 10.12
CA ASN A 63 5.30 13.73 10.82
C ASN A 63 5.12 13.07 12.19
N ALA A 64 3.87 12.86 12.62
CA ALA A 64 3.53 12.16 13.86
C ALA A 64 2.29 11.28 13.64
N ALA A 65 2.18 10.18 14.39
CA ALA A 65 1.18 9.15 14.14
C ALA A 65 -0.27 9.62 14.30
N VAL A 66 -1.14 9.08 13.45
CA VAL A 66 -2.57 8.98 13.73
C VAL A 66 -2.78 7.72 14.55
N THR A 67 -2.93 7.85 15.86
CA THR A 67 -3.05 6.71 16.77
C THR A 67 -4.48 6.20 16.90
N SER A 68 -5.48 7.07 16.69
CA SER A 68 -6.89 6.68 16.65
C SER A 68 -7.74 7.76 15.97
N ALA A 69 -8.30 7.43 14.82
CA ALA A 69 -9.31 8.21 14.14
C ALA A 69 -10.40 7.29 13.58
N THR A 70 -11.59 7.82 13.31
CA THR A 70 -12.64 7.03 12.65
C THR A 70 -12.27 6.73 11.22
N SER A 71 -11.74 7.72 10.47
CA SER A 71 -11.25 7.57 9.09
C SER A 71 -10.23 8.66 8.79
N LEU A 72 -9.44 8.45 7.74
CA LEU A 72 -8.57 9.48 7.16
C LEU A 72 -8.83 9.57 5.66
N GLU A 73 -9.16 10.76 5.18
CA GLU A 73 -9.29 11.07 3.75
C GLU A 73 -8.41 12.27 3.39
N VAL A 74 -7.59 12.11 2.35
CA VAL A 74 -6.71 13.16 1.82
C VAL A 74 -6.96 13.32 0.33
N THR A 75 -7.35 14.51 -0.11
CA THR A 75 -7.66 14.77 -1.52
C THR A 75 -6.41 15.17 -2.34
N GLY A 76 -5.43 15.80 -1.72
CA GLY A 76 -4.15 16.18 -2.32
C GLY A 76 -3.08 15.12 -2.19
N THR A 77 -1.82 15.52 -2.33
CA THR A 77 -0.68 14.63 -2.11
C THR A 77 -0.52 14.30 -0.63
N SER A 78 0.07 13.14 -0.32
CA SER A 78 0.32 12.71 1.04
C SER A 78 1.80 12.40 1.25
N ASN A 79 2.42 13.04 2.22
CA ASN A 79 3.72 12.63 2.77
C ASN A 79 3.46 11.89 4.09
N LEU A 80 3.63 10.58 4.08
CA LEU A 80 3.36 9.70 5.22
C LEU A 80 4.69 9.34 5.90
N GLY A 81 5.01 10.07 6.95
CA GLY A 81 6.21 9.88 7.76
C GLY A 81 5.96 9.20 9.11
N ALA A 82 4.72 8.74 9.37
CA ALA A 82 4.35 8.08 10.61
C ALA A 82 3.14 7.15 10.40
N ASP A 83 2.92 6.25 11.37
CA ASP A 83 1.84 5.26 11.34
C ASP A 83 0.44 5.89 11.34
N VAL A 84 -0.50 5.20 10.70
CA VAL A 84 -1.91 5.61 10.66
C VAL A 84 -2.80 4.46 11.12
N THR A 85 -3.50 4.67 12.23
CA THR A 85 -4.51 3.74 12.74
C THR A 85 -5.89 4.38 12.72
N THR A 86 -6.82 3.75 12.01
CA THR A 86 -8.22 4.17 11.95
C THR A 86 -9.15 3.00 12.27
N SER A 87 -10.34 3.30 12.74
CA SER A 87 -11.39 2.28 12.88
C SER A 87 -12.19 2.06 11.58
N GLY A 88 -12.09 2.97 10.63
CA GLY A 88 -12.72 2.93 9.31
C GLY A 88 -11.69 3.13 8.20
N THR A 89 -12.11 3.58 7.06
CA THR A 89 -11.32 3.65 5.82
C THR A 89 -10.16 4.65 5.87
N GLN A 90 -9.14 4.38 5.06
CA GLN A 90 -8.08 5.34 4.72
C GLN A 90 -8.07 5.56 3.21
N THR A 91 -8.17 6.82 2.77
CA THR A 91 -8.21 7.17 1.34
C THR A 91 -7.19 8.27 1.02
N TYR A 92 -6.31 7.97 0.08
CA TYR A 92 -5.26 8.86 -0.41
C TYR A 92 -5.46 9.10 -1.91
N THR A 93 -6.05 10.24 -2.27
CA THR A 93 -6.46 10.51 -3.67
C THR A 93 -5.27 10.96 -4.53
N GLY A 94 -4.44 11.85 -4.02
CA GLY A 94 -3.22 12.30 -4.71
C GLY A 94 -2.06 11.31 -4.58
N SER A 95 -0.92 11.63 -5.18
CA SER A 95 0.28 10.81 -5.04
C SER A 95 0.75 10.78 -3.58
N SER A 96 1.18 9.60 -3.14
CA SER A 96 1.67 9.37 -1.79
C SER A 96 3.16 9.12 -1.77
N THR A 97 3.83 9.68 -0.77
CA THR A 97 5.24 9.44 -0.45
C THR A 97 5.33 8.79 0.92
N ILE A 98 5.94 7.63 0.99
CA ILE A 98 6.24 6.92 2.24
C ILE A 98 7.62 7.39 2.67
N SER A 99 7.71 8.29 3.66
CA SER A 99 8.97 8.97 4.04
C SER A 99 9.62 8.42 5.31
N ALA A 100 9.10 7.30 5.81
CA ALA A 100 9.67 6.50 6.90
C ALA A 100 9.17 5.05 6.76
N ASN A 101 9.64 4.15 7.62
CA ASN A 101 9.01 2.84 7.79
C ASN A 101 7.70 3.03 8.54
N ILE A 102 6.58 2.74 7.91
CA ILE A 102 5.26 3.00 8.49
C ILE A 102 4.33 1.79 8.40
N THR A 103 3.36 1.79 9.30
CA THR A 103 2.24 0.84 9.30
C THR A 103 0.92 1.61 9.13
N LEU A 104 0.07 1.13 8.22
CA LEU A 104 -1.30 1.57 8.05
C LEU A 104 -2.23 0.47 8.56
N THR A 105 -3.08 0.78 9.54
CA THR A 105 -3.99 -0.20 10.13
C THR A 105 -5.42 0.33 10.10
N THR A 106 -6.35 -0.53 9.66
CA THR A 106 -7.79 -0.27 9.80
C THR A 106 -8.44 -1.39 10.61
N SER A 107 -9.66 -1.15 11.13
CA SER A 107 -10.46 -2.19 11.77
C SER A 107 -11.43 -2.77 10.74
N ASP A 108 -10.94 -3.73 9.93
CA ASP A 108 -11.76 -4.41 8.92
C ASP A 108 -12.36 -3.47 7.84
N ASN A 109 -11.58 -2.44 7.46
CA ASN A 109 -12.03 -1.46 6.46
C ASN A 109 -10.93 -1.21 5.42
N ASP A 110 -11.35 -0.65 4.28
CA ASP A 110 -10.51 -0.51 3.11
C ASP A 110 -9.43 0.57 3.27
N VAL A 111 -8.28 0.30 2.61
CA VAL A 111 -7.24 1.30 2.33
C VAL A 111 -7.14 1.50 0.82
N THR A 112 -7.23 2.75 0.38
CA THR A 112 -7.19 3.09 -1.04
C THR A 112 -6.14 4.15 -1.36
N PHE A 113 -5.23 3.82 -2.27
CA PHE A 113 -4.33 4.75 -2.93
C PHE A 113 -4.79 4.95 -4.38
N SER A 114 -5.35 6.11 -4.69
CA SER A 114 -5.91 6.38 -6.02
C SER A 114 -4.87 6.82 -7.05
N SER A 115 -3.65 7.14 -6.61
CA SER A 115 -2.54 7.58 -7.47
C SER A 115 -1.26 6.81 -7.13
N THR A 116 -0.10 7.30 -7.58
CA THR A 116 1.19 6.64 -7.35
C THR A 116 1.60 6.69 -5.87
N THR A 117 2.24 5.63 -5.39
CA THR A 117 2.82 5.53 -4.05
C THR A 117 4.31 5.26 -4.18
N ASN A 118 5.17 6.14 -3.69
CA ASN A 118 6.62 6.00 -3.80
C ASN A 118 7.28 6.09 -2.42
N ALA A 119 8.47 5.51 -2.29
CA ALA A 119 9.30 5.77 -1.12
C ALA A 119 9.85 7.21 -1.13
N GLY A 120 10.01 7.82 0.02
CA GLY A 120 10.72 9.09 0.19
C GLY A 120 12.23 8.87 0.08
N SER A 121 12.70 7.78 0.69
CA SER A 121 14.05 7.27 0.54
C SER A 121 14.01 5.82 0.08
N ALA A 122 14.96 5.44 -0.77
CA ALA A 122 15.01 4.05 -1.26
C ALA A 122 15.18 3.07 -0.08
N GLY A 123 14.21 2.16 0.09
CA GLY A 123 14.22 1.19 1.18
C GLY A 123 13.25 1.48 2.32
N ASP A 124 12.54 2.63 2.32
CA ASP A 124 11.42 2.83 3.24
C ASP A 124 10.40 1.71 3.08
N THR A 125 9.87 1.19 4.19
CA THR A 125 8.96 0.04 4.21
C THR A 125 7.52 0.47 4.42
N LEU A 126 6.59 -0.31 3.89
CA LEU A 126 5.17 -0.08 4.03
C LEU A 126 4.48 -1.36 4.48
N ASP A 127 3.95 -1.34 5.70
CA ASP A 127 3.13 -2.41 6.23
C ASP A 127 1.66 -1.97 6.23
N ILE A 128 0.75 -2.82 5.75
CA ILE A 128 -0.68 -2.52 5.67
C ILE A 128 -1.46 -3.69 6.22
N ASP A 129 -2.30 -3.41 7.21
CA ASP A 129 -3.24 -4.36 7.82
C ASP A 129 -4.66 -3.79 7.72
N THR A 130 -5.46 -4.37 6.83
CA THR A 130 -6.87 -4.02 6.64
C THR A 130 -7.82 -5.02 7.31
N GLY A 131 -7.30 -6.09 7.91
CA GLY A 131 -8.12 -7.15 8.45
C GLY A 131 -8.98 -7.80 7.35
N THR A 132 -10.30 -7.66 7.45
CA THR A 132 -11.26 -8.14 6.43
C THR A 132 -11.62 -7.09 5.38
N GLY A 133 -11.03 -5.89 5.43
CA GLY A 133 -11.16 -4.87 4.39
C GLY A 133 -10.26 -5.16 3.19
N ASP A 134 -10.44 -4.41 2.13
CA ASP A 134 -9.67 -4.53 0.88
C ASP A 134 -8.59 -3.45 0.78
N LEU A 135 -7.49 -3.79 0.07
CA LEU A 135 -6.44 -2.85 -0.29
C LEU A 135 -6.44 -2.58 -1.79
N THR A 136 -6.48 -1.30 -2.17
CA THR A 136 -6.39 -0.89 -3.58
C THR A 136 -5.24 0.07 -3.83
N PHE A 137 -4.36 -0.29 -4.77
CA PHE A 137 -3.38 0.59 -5.39
C PHE A 137 -3.77 0.81 -6.86
N THR A 138 -4.40 1.92 -7.17
CA THR A 138 -4.78 2.26 -8.56
C THR A 138 -3.55 2.67 -9.38
N GLY A 139 -2.64 3.43 -8.80
CA GLY A 139 -1.39 3.83 -9.43
C GLY A 139 -0.23 2.87 -9.16
N ALA A 140 0.90 3.13 -9.82
CA ALA A 140 2.10 2.35 -9.59
C ALA A 140 2.68 2.59 -8.18
N VAL A 141 3.15 1.52 -7.55
CA VAL A 141 3.88 1.54 -6.28
C VAL A 141 5.38 1.46 -6.55
N GLY A 142 6.15 2.37 -5.98
CA GLY A 142 7.61 2.40 -6.10
C GLY A 142 8.14 2.79 -7.48
N GLY A 143 7.30 3.34 -8.36
CA GLY A 143 7.66 3.63 -9.74
C GLY A 143 8.85 4.56 -9.89
N SER A 144 8.88 5.66 -9.12
CA SER A 144 9.98 6.62 -9.09
C SER A 144 11.07 6.19 -8.10
N THR A 145 10.72 5.97 -6.84
CA THR A 145 11.61 5.48 -5.78
C THR A 145 11.05 4.19 -5.22
N ALA A 146 11.79 3.10 -5.37
CA ALA A 146 11.35 1.77 -4.94
C ALA A 146 11.24 1.70 -3.42
N LEU A 147 10.16 1.08 -2.94
CA LEU A 147 10.01 0.70 -1.54
C LEU A 147 11.00 -0.41 -1.16
N GLY A 148 11.25 -0.57 0.12
CA GLY A 148 11.94 -1.70 0.71
C GLY A 148 11.05 -2.94 0.73
N ASN A 149 10.73 -3.43 1.93
CA ASN A 149 9.70 -4.45 2.09
C ASN A 149 8.31 -3.83 2.03
N ILE A 150 7.38 -4.60 1.50
CA ILE A 150 5.95 -4.29 1.54
C ILE A 150 5.26 -5.51 2.15
N THR A 151 4.61 -5.32 3.31
CA THR A 151 3.83 -6.36 3.98
C THR A 151 2.34 -5.99 3.88
N ILE A 152 1.53 -6.92 3.44
CA ILE A 152 0.08 -6.72 3.23
C ILE A 152 -0.68 -7.85 3.91
N ASP A 153 -1.56 -7.49 4.84
CA ASP A 153 -2.60 -8.36 5.39
C ASP A 153 -3.97 -7.75 5.06
N THR A 154 -4.76 -8.47 4.26
CA THR A 154 -6.00 -7.93 3.65
C THR A 154 -6.96 -9.04 3.27
N ALA A 155 -8.25 -8.73 3.12
CA ALA A 155 -9.13 -9.67 2.44
C ALA A 155 -8.77 -9.76 0.96
N GLY A 156 -8.88 -8.67 0.23
CA GLY A 156 -8.58 -8.61 -1.19
C GLY A 156 -7.58 -7.50 -1.52
N LEU A 157 -6.66 -7.79 -2.46
CA LEU A 157 -5.72 -6.83 -3.02
C LEU A 157 -6.03 -6.58 -4.49
N THR A 158 -6.17 -5.33 -4.85
CA THR A 158 -6.12 -4.89 -6.25
C THR A 158 -4.94 -3.94 -6.44
N ALA A 159 -3.98 -4.30 -7.29
CA ALA A 159 -2.82 -3.46 -7.52
C ALA A 159 -2.43 -3.36 -8.99
N ALA A 160 -1.90 -2.19 -9.35
CA ALA A 160 -1.21 -1.95 -10.62
C ALA A 160 0.22 -2.51 -10.57
N ALA A 161 1.22 -1.77 -11.05
CA ALA A 161 2.62 -2.21 -10.99
C ALA A 161 3.24 -1.96 -9.61
N ILE A 162 4.12 -2.86 -9.18
CA ILE A 162 4.85 -2.74 -7.91
C ILE A 162 6.35 -2.89 -8.17
N LYS A 163 7.13 -1.89 -7.76
CA LYS A 163 8.59 -1.92 -7.79
C LYS A 163 9.13 -1.80 -6.38
N LEU A 164 9.92 -2.78 -5.98
CA LEU A 164 10.47 -2.85 -4.62
C LEU A 164 11.88 -3.45 -4.65
N GLN A 165 12.61 -3.30 -3.55
CA GLN A 165 13.98 -3.83 -3.39
C GLN A 165 14.14 -4.74 -2.18
N GLY A 166 13.05 -5.35 -1.75
CA GLY A 166 12.96 -6.30 -0.65
C GLY A 166 11.93 -7.38 -0.96
N THR A 167 11.15 -7.76 0.03
CA THR A 167 10.11 -8.77 -0.11
C THR A 167 8.74 -8.12 -0.20
N LEU A 168 7.92 -8.60 -1.13
CA LEU A 168 6.47 -8.38 -1.17
C LEU A 168 5.81 -9.56 -0.48
N ASP A 169 5.39 -9.37 0.77
CA ASP A 169 4.67 -10.36 1.55
C ASP A 169 3.17 -10.07 1.48
N ILE A 170 2.39 -11.02 0.96
CA ILE A 170 0.93 -10.85 0.80
C ILE A 170 0.21 -11.98 1.53
N THR A 171 -0.51 -11.62 2.58
CA THR A 171 -1.50 -12.44 3.25
C THR A 171 -2.88 -11.97 2.82
N ASN A 172 -3.57 -12.77 1.97
CA ASN A 172 -4.93 -12.43 1.54
C ASN A 172 -5.89 -13.58 1.82
N SER A 173 -7.11 -13.24 2.26
CA SER A 173 -8.15 -14.22 2.57
C SER A 173 -9.14 -14.41 1.42
N ALA A 174 -9.27 -13.43 0.53
CA ALA A 174 -10.14 -13.46 -0.65
C ALA A 174 -9.34 -13.37 -1.97
N ALA A 175 -10.04 -13.20 -3.08
CA ALA A 175 -9.41 -13.06 -4.39
C ALA A 175 -8.64 -11.74 -4.51
N SER A 176 -7.41 -11.82 -4.99
CA SER A 176 -6.50 -10.68 -5.15
C SER A 176 -5.87 -10.68 -6.53
N SER A 177 -5.51 -9.49 -7.02
CA SER A 177 -4.87 -9.36 -8.34
C SER A 177 -3.81 -8.26 -8.37
N ILE A 178 -2.69 -8.56 -9.02
CA ILE A 178 -1.69 -7.58 -9.46
C ILE A 178 -1.65 -7.62 -10.98
N THR A 179 -2.15 -6.58 -11.62
CA THR A 179 -2.31 -6.54 -13.08
C THR A 179 -1.06 -6.00 -13.79
N GLY A 180 -0.28 -5.19 -13.10
CA GLY A 180 0.97 -4.64 -13.61
C GLY A 180 2.18 -5.52 -13.31
N VAL A 181 3.35 -4.99 -13.58
CA VAL A 181 4.64 -5.66 -13.41
C VAL A 181 5.10 -5.57 -11.96
N ILE A 182 5.47 -6.70 -11.35
CA ILE A 182 6.32 -6.70 -10.16
C ILE A 182 7.77 -6.69 -10.63
N SER A 183 8.57 -5.73 -10.17
CA SER A 183 9.94 -5.54 -10.63
C SER A 183 10.91 -5.22 -9.50
N ASN A 184 12.19 -5.46 -9.76
CA ASN A 184 13.27 -5.09 -8.86
C ASN A 184 13.44 -3.56 -8.76
N GLY A 185 13.77 -3.08 -7.56
CA GLY A 185 14.44 -1.82 -7.34
C GLY A 185 15.95 -1.94 -7.54
N ALA A 186 16.73 -1.41 -6.60
CA ALA A 186 18.20 -1.56 -6.61
C ALA A 186 18.66 -2.99 -6.26
N SER A 187 17.85 -3.74 -5.52
CA SER A 187 18.09 -5.14 -5.13
C SER A 187 17.00 -6.06 -5.68
N ALA A 188 17.28 -7.35 -5.70
CA ALA A 188 16.32 -8.36 -6.12
C ALA A 188 15.08 -8.35 -5.22
N ALA A 189 13.91 -8.21 -5.83
CA ALA A 189 12.64 -8.35 -5.15
C ALA A 189 12.22 -9.81 -5.08
N SER A 190 11.58 -10.21 -3.97
CA SER A 190 11.00 -11.53 -3.75
C SER A 190 9.49 -11.42 -3.52
N LEU A 191 8.76 -12.51 -3.73
CA LEU A 191 7.32 -12.59 -3.49
C LEU A 191 7.02 -13.73 -2.53
N THR A 192 6.31 -13.43 -1.45
CA THR A 192 5.70 -14.44 -0.57
C THR A 192 4.18 -14.31 -0.63
N LYS A 193 3.52 -15.41 -0.95
CA LYS A 193 2.05 -15.52 -0.90
C LYS A 193 1.66 -16.35 0.31
N ALA A 194 0.95 -15.75 1.27
CA ALA A 194 0.32 -16.36 2.42
C ALA A 194 -1.21 -16.14 2.38
N GLY A 195 -1.93 -16.53 3.43
CA GLY A 195 -3.39 -16.46 3.47
C GLY A 195 -4.08 -17.48 2.57
N SER A 196 -5.36 -17.73 2.80
CA SER A 196 -6.14 -18.78 2.13
C SER A 196 -6.64 -18.41 0.73
N GLY A 197 -6.61 -17.11 0.39
CA GLY A 197 -7.12 -16.60 -0.87
C GLY A 197 -6.25 -16.93 -2.08
N THR A 198 -6.72 -16.54 -3.24
CA THR A 198 -5.98 -16.63 -4.51
C THR A 198 -5.35 -15.28 -4.82
N LEU A 199 -4.04 -15.27 -5.15
CA LEU A 199 -3.37 -14.12 -5.76
C LEU A 199 -3.16 -14.39 -7.25
N THR A 200 -3.62 -13.50 -8.10
CA THR A 200 -3.46 -13.59 -9.55
C THR A 200 -2.48 -12.54 -10.05
N LEU A 201 -1.46 -12.98 -10.79
CA LEU A 201 -0.50 -12.13 -11.48
C LEU A 201 -0.74 -12.19 -12.98
N SER A 202 -1.07 -11.07 -13.62
CA SER A 202 -1.31 -11.00 -15.07
C SER A 202 -0.26 -10.16 -15.82
N GLY A 203 0.63 -9.47 -15.12
CA GLY A 203 1.74 -8.72 -15.69
C GLY A 203 2.94 -9.58 -16.08
N THR A 204 3.79 -9.06 -16.95
CA THR A 204 5.11 -9.64 -17.24
C THR A 204 6.08 -9.27 -16.13
N ASN A 205 6.10 -10.06 -15.06
CA ASN A 205 6.91 -9.77 -13.88
C ASN A 205 8.40 -9.98 -14.14
N THR A 206 9.22 -9.06 -13.68
CA THR A 206 10.66 -9.03 -13.94
C THR A 206 11.52 -9.14 -12.69
N TYR A 207 10.89 -9.31 -11.52
CA TYR A 207 11.64 -9.56 -10.29
C TYR A 207 12.43 -10.88 -10.37
N THR A 208 13.57 -10.93 -9.67
CA THR A 208 14.55 -12.01 -9.79
C THR A 208 14.77 -12.80 -8.51
N GLY A 209 14.22 -12.34 -7.38
CA GLY A 209 14.28 -13.05 -6.10
C GLY A 209 13.33 -14.26 -6.08
N ALA A 210 13.23 -14.92 -4.93
CA ALA A 210 12.40 -16.12 -4.77
C ALA A 210 10.90 -15.82 -4.85
N THR A 211 10.13 -16.81 -5.26
CA THR A 211 8.67 -16.85 -5.11
C THR A 211 8.30 -17.98 -4.18
N THR A 212 7.59 -17.68 -3.09
CA THR A 212 7.17 -18.67 -2.10
C THR A 212 5.66 -18.65 -1.95
N VAL A 213 5.02 -19.82 -2.08
CA VAL A 213 3.60 -20.01 -1.82
C VAL A 213 3.45 -20.78 -0.53
N ASN A 214 3.25 -20.06 0.58
CA ASN A 214 3.11 -20.64 1.91
C ASN A 214 1.67 -21.09 2.18
N ASN A 215 0.67 -20.42 1.57
CA ASN A 215 -0.73 -20.78 1.76
C ASN A 215 -1.60 -20.32 0.57
N GLY A 216 -2.79 -20.93 0.40
CA GLY A 216 -3.72 -20.59 -0.67
C GLY A 216 -3.22 -20.94 -2.07
N THR A 217 -3.50 -20.06 -3.02
CA THR A 217 -3.15 -20.25 -4.43
C THR A 217 -2.46 -19.03 -5.01
N LEU A 218 -1.35 -19.24 -5.72
CA LEU A 218 -0.76 -18.25 -6.60
C LEU A 218 -1.04 -18.63 -8.05
N THR A 219 -1.69 -17.76 -8.80
CA THR A 219 -2.02 -17.97 -10.23
C THR A 219 -1.26 -16.96 -11.08
N VAL A 220 -0.59 -17.43 -12.12
CA VAL A 220 -0.08 -16.60 -13.23
C VAL A 220 -0.99 -16.80 -14.42
N SER A 221 -1.67 -15.75 -14.88
CA SER A 221 -2.74 -15.86 -15.90
C SER A 221 -2.62 -14.81 -17.00
N GLY A 222 -3.51 -14.85 -17.97
CA GLY A 222 -3.52 -13.93 -19.10
C GLY A 222 -2.23 -14.04 -19.93
N SER A 223 -1.48 -12.94 -20.06
CA SER A 223 -0.14 -12.93 -20.66
C SER A 223 0.98 -12.85 -19.61
N GLY A 224 0.65 -13.06 -18.35
CA GLY A 224 1.56 -12.94 -17.20
C GLY A 224 2.73 -13.91 -17.28
N LYS A 225 3.88 -13.48 -16.74
CA LYS A 225 5.13 -14.25 -16.67
C LYS A 225 5.86 -13.97 -15.38
N LEU A 226 6.75 -14.88 -14.98
CA LEU A 226 7.75 -14.64 -13.95
C LEU A 226 9.13 -14.49 -14.62
N GLY A 227 9.99 -13.58 -14.11
CA GLY A 227 11.35 -13.36 -14.64
C GLY A 227 11.37 -13.08 -16.15
N ASN A 228 10.38 -12.33 -16.65
CA ASN A 228 10.22 -12.06 -18.09
C ASN A 228 10.11 -13.33 -18.96
N GLY A 229 9.58 -14.43 -18.41
CA GLY A 229 9.42 -15.72 -19.08
C GLY A 229 10.59 -16.70 -18.93
N ASN A 230 11.67 -16.27 -18.27
CA ASN A 230 12.80 -17.11 -17.89
C ASN A 230 13.12 -16.85 -16.42
N TYR A 231 12.40 -17.53 -15.52
CA TYR A 231 12.49 -17.29 -14.10
C TYR A 231 13.65 -18.06 -13.48
N SER A 232 14.64 -17.31 -12.99
CA SER A 232 15.84 -17.84 -12.34
C SER A 232 15.76 -17.86 -10.81
N GLY A 233 14.73 -17.19 -10.22
CA GLY A 233 14.47 -17.28 -8.79
C GLY A 233 13.92 -18.65 -8.40
N THR A 234 14.15 -19.06 -7.16
CA THR A 234 13.57 -20.31 -6.64
C THR A 234 12.06 -20.16 -6.49
N LEU A 235 11.30 -21.11 -7.04
CA LEU A 235 9.86 -21.24 -6.80
C LEU A 235 9.62 -22.35 -5.78
N THR A 236 9.11 -21.99 -4.61
CA THR A 236 8.77 -22.93 -3.54
C THR A 236 7.27 -22.91 -3.29
N VAL A 237 6.65 -24.09 -3.24
CA VAL A 237 5.23 -24.26 -2.93
C VAL A 237 5.10 -25.18 -1.73
N ALA A 238 4.46 -24.71 -0.66
CA ALA A 238 4.26 -25.50 0.55
C ALA A 238 3.31 -26.69 0.28
N SER A 239 3.43 -27.76 1.07
CA SER A 239 2.59 -28.96 0.92
C SER A 239 1.09 -28.61 0.96
N GLY A 240 0.34 -29.16 0.02
CA GLY A 240 -1.11 -28.92 -0.11
C GLY A 240 -1.49 -27.50 -0.59
N LYS A 241 -0.53 -26.70 -1.07
CA LYS A 241 -0.79 -25.37 -1.66
C LYS A 241 -0.62 -25.41 -3.16
N THR A 242 -1.07 -24.35 -3.85
CA THR A 242 -1.16 -24.37 -5.30
C THR A 242 -0.39 -23.22 -5.95
N PHE A 243 0.47 -23.57 -6.89
CA PHE A 243 0.93 -22.66 -7.93
C PHE A 243 0.28 -23.06 -9.24
N ASN A 244 -0.50 -22.15 -9.84
CA ASN A 244 -1.21 -22.39 -11.10
C ASN A 244 -0.64 -21.49 -12.20
N TYR A 245 -0.06 -22.09 -13.23
CA TYR A 245 0.38 -21.38 -14.42
C TYR A 245 -0.65 -21.60 -15.55
N SER A 246 -1.55 -20.63 -15.73
CA SER A 246 -2.60 -20.63 -16.77
C SER A 246 -2.39 -19.51 -17.81
N SER A 247 -1.17 -18.98 -17.89
CA SER A 247 -0.81 -17.95 -18.86
C SER A 247 -0.75 -18.50 -20.28
N SER A 248 -1.12 -17.68 -21.24
CA SER A 248 -0.94 -17.95 -22.68
C SER A 248 0.51 -17.80 -23.16
N SER A 249 1.38 -17.26 -22.29
CA SER A 249 2.79 -17.00 -22.61
C SER A 249 3.70 -18.16 -22.17
N ALA A 250 4.75 -18.44 -22.94
CA ALA A 250 5.73 -19.45 -22.56
C ALA A 250 6.52 -19.02 -21.31
N GLN A 251 6.85 -19.98 -20.45
CA GLN A 251 7.58 -19.79 -19.21
C GLN A 251 8.60 -20.91 -18.99
N THR A 252 9.80 -20.54 -18.58
CA THR A 252 10.84 -21.47 -18.11
C THR A 252 11.12 -21.21 -16.66
N PHE A 253 11.25 -22.25 -15.85
CA PHE A 253 11.68 -22.22 -14.46
C PHE A 253 13.05 -22.92 -14.36
N SER A 254 14.08 -22.18 -13.92
CA SER A 254 15.43 -22.74 -13.78
C SER A 254 15.62 -23.48 -12.45
N ASP A 255 14.88 -23.07 -11.43
CA ASP A 255 14.94 -23.67 -10.10
C ASP A 255 13.52 -23.87 -9.54
N TRP A 256 13.11 -25.13 -9.50
CA TRP A 256 11.86 -25.55 -8.87
C TRP A 256 12.23 -26.11 -7.49
N GLY A 257 12.06 -25.33 -6.44
CA GLY A 257 12.26 -25.80 -5.07
C GLY A 257 11.38 -27.01 -4.79
N ALA A 258 11.95 -28.09 -4.28
CA ALA A 258 11.21 -29.29 -3.94
C ALA A 258 10.16 -28.98 -2.88
N GLY A 259 8.94 -28.71 -3.33
CA GLY A 259 7.78 -28.78 -2.48
C GLY A 259 7.62 -30.24 -2.05
N THR A 260 7.62 -30.50 -0.76
CA THR A 260 7.19 -31.81 -0.24
C THR A 260 5.68 -31.88 -0.42
N GLY A 261 5.23 -32.14 -1.66
CA GLY A 261 3.85 -32.44 -2.00
C GLY A 261 3.47 -33.83 -1.54
#